data_5d3c46c59fe5813af58d332fc9aa7227
#
_entry.id   5d3c46c59fe5813af58d332fc9aa7227
#
_cell.length_a   1.000
_cell.length_b   1.000
_cell.length_c   1.000
_cell.angle_alpha   90.00
_cell.angle_beta   90.00
_cell.angle_gamma   90.00
#
_symmetry.space_group_name_H-M   'P 1'
#
loop_
_entity.id
_entity.type
_entity.pdbx_description
1 polymer ?
#
loop_
_entity_poly.entity_id
_entity_poly.type
_entity_poly.pdbx_seq_one_letter_code
_entity_poly.pdbx_strand_id
1 'polypeptide(L)'
;EIKVETCYASRTYLTRHGAGPFKTECWKEEINPSIHDKTNEPNAWQGSLRYGFLNIKDMLDRCYNDFKSTKIDNNTFSVAITHLNEYNLDLSNVEFCFNQYSAEDKRLYLSKEETTVMLSPKLTAQQRKNVNNEYRSY
;
A
#
# COMPACT_ATOMS: atom_id res chain seq x y z
N GLU A 1 -15.93 19.90 -14.73
CA GLU A 1 -14.56 19.71 -14.25
C GLU A 1 -14.36 18.26 -13.78
N ILE A 2 -13.30 17.62 -14.25
CA ILE A 2 -13.01 16.21 -13.91
C ILE A 2 -12.11 16.18 -12.70
N LYS A 3 -12.52 15.44 -11.67
CA LYS A 3 -11.70 15.13 -10.50
C LYS A 3 -11.08 13.76 -10.70
N VAL A 4 -9.76 13.67 -10.61
CA VAL A 4 -9.03 12.40 -10.74
C VAL A 4 -8.60 11.92 -9.35
N GLU A 5 -8.93 10.69 -9.03
CA GLU A 5 -8.51 10.04 -7.79
C GLU A 5 -7.48 8.97 -8.14
N THR A 6 -6.27 9.08 -7.58
CA THR A 6 -5.19 8.13 -7.78
C THR A 6 -4.97 7.36 -6.50
N CYS A 7 -5.09 6.04 -6.56
CA CYS A 7 -4.82 5.18 -5.43
C CYS A 7 -3.69 4.21 -5.78
N TYR A 8 -2.60 4.28 -5.04
CA TYR A 8 -1.49 3.34 -5.16
C TYR A 8 -1.75 2.16 -4.23
N ALA A 9 -1.43 0.96 -4.69
CA ALA A 9 -1.63 -0.25 -3.92
C ALA A 9 -0.31 -0.96 -3.66
N SER A 10 -0.14 -1.48 -2.45
CA SER A 10 1.03 -2.25 -2.04
C SER A 10 0.61 -3.37 -1.09
N ARG A 11 1.43 -4.41 -1.01
CA ARG A 11 1.36 -5.35 0.11
C ARG A 11 2.15 -4.78 1.30
N THR A 12 2.10 -5.46 2.44
CA THR A 12 2.92 -5.13 3.61
C THR A 12 4.39 -5.54 3.43
N TYR A 13 4.70 -6.23 2.34
CA TYR A 13 6.03 -6.65 1.94
C TYR A 13 6.17 -6.51 0.43
N LEU A 14 7.40 -6.49 -0.06
CA LEU A 14 7.68 -6.36 -1.49
C LEU A 14 7.81 -7.74 -2.15
N THR A 15 7.45 -7.80 -3.42
CA THR A 15 7.64 -8.97 -4.26
C THR A 15 8.31 -8.58 -5.58
N ARG A 16 9.07 -9.50 -6.17
CA ARG A 16 9.69 -9.30 -7.47
C ARG A 16 9.78 -10.62 -8.22
N HIS A 17 9.47 -10.56 -9.50
CA HIS A 17 9.75 -11.63 -10.45
C HIS A 17 11.09 -11.39 -11.15
N GLY A 18 11.81 -12.47 -11.46
CA GLY A 18 12.99 -12.42 -12.30
C GLY A 18 14.24 -11.93 -11.60
N ALA A 19 15.35 -11.93 -12.35
CA ALA A 19 16.65 -11.52 -11.88
C ALA A 19 16.74 -10.00 -11.77
N GLY A 20 17.72 -9.53 -11.04
CA GLY A 20 18.02 -8.12 -10.87
C GLY A 20 18.11 -7.71 -9.41
N PRO A 21 18.57 -6.48 -9.15
CA PRO A 21 18.77 -6.01 -7.78
C PRO A 21 17.43 -5.89 -7.04
N PHE A 22 17.45 -6.29 -5.77
CA PHE A 22 16.32 -6.19 -4.87
C PHE A 22 16.89 -5.82 -3.49
N LYS A 23 16.89 -4.52 -3.20
CA LYS A 23 17.63 -3.94 -2.06
C LYS A 23 17.24 -4.52 -0.71
N THR A 24 15.94 -4.80 -0.50
CA THR A 24 15.45 -5.30 0.78
C THR A 24 15.15 -6.80 0.74
N GLU A 25 15.69 -7.50 -0.26
CA GLU A 25 15.41 -8.93 -0.42
C GLU A 25 15.69 -9.73 0.83
N CYS A 26 14.79 -10.64 1.16
CA CYS A 26 14.91 -11.57 2.27
C CYS A 26 14.24 -12.89 1.92
N TRP A 27 14.40 -13.88 2.78
CA TRP A 27 13.66 -15.14 2.64
C TRP A 27 12.19 -14.90 2.96
N LYS A 28 11.30 -15.57 2.23
CA LYS A 28 9.85 -15.52 2.50
C LYS A 28 9.55 -15.81 3.97
N GLU A 29 10.27 -16.76 4.55
CA GLU A 29 10.10 -17.20 5.93
C GLU A 29 10.41 -16.12 6.96
N GLU A 30 11.26 -15.15 6.60
CA GLU A 30 11.54 -13.99 7.47
C GLU A 30 10.34 -13.04 7.55
N ILE A 31 9.49 -13.03 6.54
CA ILE A 31 8.25 -12.26 6.54
C ILE A 31 7.15 -13.09 7.20
N ASN A 32 6.82 -14.23 6.62
CA ASN A 32 5.83 -15.17 7.16
C ASN A 32 5.93 -16.50 6.42
N PRO A 33 6.25 -17.61 7.11
CA PRO A 33 6.36 -18.92 6.47
C PRO A 33 5.08 -19.40 5.79
N SER A 34 3.93 -18.89 6.21
CA SER A 34 2.62 -19.29 5.69
C SER A 34 2.25 -18.62 4.38
N ILE A 35 3.06 -17.68 3.88
CA ILE A 35 2.79 -17.00 2.62
C ILE A 35 2.81 -18.03 1.49
N HIS A 36 1.71 -18.06 0.71
CA HIS A 36 1.60 -18.90 -0.47
C HIS A 36 0.83 -18.13 -1.55
N ASP A 37 1.48 -17.90 -2.67
CA ASP A 37 0.88 -17.19 -3.80
C ASP A 37 0.68 -18.14 -4.96
N LYS A 38 -0.55 -18.64 -5.10
CA LYS A 38 -0.92 -19.61 -6.14
C LYS A 38 -0.82 -19.06 -7.55
N THR A 39 -0.97 -17.74 -7.71
CA THR A 39 -0.93 -17.12 -9.04
C THR A 39 0.49 -16.86 -9.52
N ASN A 40 1.49 -16.97 -8.63
CA ASN A 40 2.90 -16.70 -8.92
C ASN A 40 3.78 -17.91 -8.61
N GLU A 41 3.30 -19.11 -8.94
CA GLU A 41 4.08 -20.33 -8.78
C GLU A 41 5.37 -20.28 -9.61
N PRO A 42 6.47 -20.93 -9.15
CA PRO A 42 7.70 -20.99 -9.91
C PRO A 42 7.49 -21.60 -11.30
N ASN A 43 8.14 -21.00 -12.30
CA ASN A 43 8.10 -21.51 -13.66
C ASN A 43 9.47 -21.37 -14.33
N ALA A 44 9.64 -22.01 -15.51
CA ALA A 44 10.92 -22.08 -16.20
C ALA A 44 11.41 -20.70 -16.69
N TRP A 45 10.53 -19.73 -16.81
CA TRP A 45 10.85 -18.42 -17.39
C TRP A 45 11.13 -17.35 -16.34
N GLN A 46 10.40 -17.38 -15.24
CA GLN A 46 10.47 -16.35 -14.21
C GLN A 46 11.15 -16.82 -12.91
N GLY A 47 11.31 -18.13 -12.74
CA GLY A 47 11.78 -18.69 -11.49
C GLY A 47 10.77 -18.51 -10.36
N SER A 48 11.24 -18.45 -9.13
CA SER A 48 10.42 -18.24 -7.95
C SER A 48 10.16 -16.75 -7.72
N LEU A 49 9.00 -16.43 -7.16
CA LEU A 49 8.72 -15.08 -6.67
C LEU A 49 9.68 -14.75 -5.53
N ARG A 50 10.30 -13.59 -5.61
CA ARG A 50 11.24 -13.09 -4.61
C ARG A 50 10.53 -12.14 -3.66
N TYR A 51 10.95 -12.10 -2.40
CA TYR A 51 10.33 -11.35 -1.32
C TYR A 51 11.31 -10.37 -0.70
N GLY A 52 10.79 -9.27 -0.18
CA GLY A 52 11.59 -8.28 0.50
C GLY A 52 10.79 -7.47 1.52
N PHE A 53 11.49 -6.86 2.46
CA PHE A 53 10.85 -5.98 3.43
C PHE A 53 10.43 -4.67 2.79
N LEU A 54 9.24 -4.18 3.17
CA LEU A 54 8.74 -2.91 2.72
C LEU A 54 9.36 -1.77 3.54
N ASN A 55 9.99 -0.83 2.86
CA ASN A 55 10.38 0.44 3.46
C ASN A 55 9.28 1.46 3.16
N ILE A 56 8.54 1.85 4.19
CA ILE A 56 7.37 2.74 4.05
C ILE A 56 7.78 4.07 3.42
N LYS A 57 8.88 4.65 3.87
CA LYS A 57 9.35 5.94 3.34
C LYS A 57 9.69 5.85 1.86
N ASP A 58 10.42 4.82 1.45
CA ASP A 58 10.78 4.62 0.04
C ASP A 58 9.54 4.42 -0.83
N MET A 59 8.57 3.65 -0.34
CA MET A 59 7.32 3.44 -1.05
C MET A 59 6.56 4.77 -1.24
N LEU A 60 6.43 5.55 -0.17
CA LEU A 60 5.73 6.83 -0.21
C LEU A 60 6.45 7.85 -1.10
N ASP A 61 7.79 7.88 -1.07
CA ASP A 61 8.58 8.72 -1.96
C ASP A 61 8.28 8.41 -3.42
N ARG A 62 8.24 7.14 -3.78
CA ARG A 62 7.96 6.69 -5.16
C ARG A 62 6.53 7.06 -5.58
N CYS A 63 5.57 6.79 -4.72
CA CYS A 63 4.16 7.13 -5.00
C CYS A 63 3.99 8.64 -5.17
N TYR A 64 4.57 9.42 -4.28
CA TYR A 64 4.46 10.87 -4.31
C TYR A 64 5.13 11.48 -5.53
N ASN A 65 6.31 10.99 -5.90
CA ASN A 65 7.01 11.47 -7.10
C ASN A 65 6.23 11.14 -8.37
N ASP A 66 5.64 9.97 -8.46
CA ASP A 66 4.78 9.60 -9.57
C ASP A 66 3.53 10.50 -9.61
N PHE A 67 2.89 10.70 -8.48
CA PHE A 67 1.71 11.56 -8.36
C PHE A 67 2.02 13.01 -8.79
N LYS A 68 3.13 13.57 -8.35
CA LYS A 68 3.55 14.93 -8.72
C LYS A 68 3.87 15.07 -10.19
N SER A 69 4.29 13.99 -10.86
CA SER A 69 4.60 14.04 -12.29
C SER A 69 3.33 14.20 -13.14
N THR A 70 2.16 13.89 -12.60
CA THR A 70 0.90 14.15 -13.26
C THR A 70 0.58 15.64 -13.15
N LYS A 71 0.29 16.27 -14.27
CA LYS A 71 -0.01 17.72 -14.30
C LYS A 71 -1.52 17.96 -14.41
N ILE A 72 -2.30 17.16 -13.69
CA ILE A 72 -3.75 17.25 -13.69
C ILE A 72 -4.21 17.97 -12.42
N ASP A 73 -4.96 19.04 -12.60
CA ASP A 73 -5.61 19.76 -11.50
C ASP A 73 -6.71 18.87 -10.88
N ASN A 74 -7.06 19.11 -9.63
CA ASN A 74 -8.08 18.33 -8.89
C ASN A 74 -7.73 16.84 -8.72
N ASN A 75 -6.45 16.56 -8.51
CA ASN A 75 -6.02 15.21 -8.17
C ASN A 75 -6.11 14.98 -6.67
N THR A 76 -6.49 13.76 -6.30
CA THR A 76 -6.35 13.27 -4.93
C THR A 76 -5.42 12.06 -4.91
N PHE A 77 -4.70 11.91 -3.81
CA PHE A 77 -3.68 10.89 -3.63
C PHE A 77 -4.03 10.03 -2.42
N SER A 78 -4.12 8.74 -2.64
CA SER A 78 -4.35 7.76 -1.58
C SER A 78 -3.45 6.54 -1.77
N VAL A 79 -3.26 5.78 -0.70
CA VAL A 79 -2.46 4.56 -0.72
C VAL A 79 -3.23 3.47 0.01
N ALA A 80 -3.34 2.30 -0.61
CA ALA A 80 -3.93 1.11 -0.01
C ALA A 80 -2.82 0.08 0.25
N ILE A 81 -2.75 -0.43 1.47
CA ILE A 81 -1.79 -1.48 1.85
C ILE A 81 -2.58 -2.71 2.26
N THR A 82 -2.34 -3.80 1.53
CA THR A 82 -3.04 -5.07 1.73
C THR A 82 -2.14 -6.09 2.46
N HIS A 83 -2.66 -7.26 2.75
CA HIS A 83 -1.92 -8.36 3.36
C HIS A 83 -1.43 -8.08 4.78
N LEU A 84 -2.15 -7.24 5.53
CA LEU A 84 -1.83 -6.98 6.93
C LEU A 84 -1.90 -8.24 7.80
N ASN A 85 -2.72 -9.21 7.40
CA ASN A 85 -2.84 -10.50 8.09
C ASN A 85 -1.59 -11.37 7.90
N GLU A 86 -0.80 -11.14 6.85
CA GLU A 86 0.42 -11.91 6.61
C GLU A 86 1.65 -11.28 7.26
N TYR A 87 1.73 -9.97 7.29
CA TYR A 87 2.80 -9.25 7.95
C TYR A 87 2.28 -7.93 8.50
N ASN A 88 2.44 -7.73 9.80
CA ASN A 88 1.89 -6.60 10.52
C ASN A 88 2.80 -5.37 10.41
N LEU A 89 2.20 -4.21 10.17
CA LEU A 89 2.90 -2.93 10.16
C LEU A 89 2.45 -2.07 11.33
N ASP A 90 3.34 -1.20 11.77
CA ASP A 90 3.00 -0.14 12.72
C ASP A 90 2.19 0.93 12.00
N LEU A 91 0.87 0.87 12.13
CA LEU A 91 -0.06 1.75 11.41
C LEU A 91 0.10 3.21 11.84
N SER A 92 0.45 3.47 13.08
CA SER A 92 0.72 4.83 13.55
C SER A 92 1.91 5.45 12.84
N ASN A 93 2.97 4.66 12.63
CA ASN A 93 4.14 5.10 11.87
C ASN A 93 3.80 5.30 10.39
N VAL A 94 2.98 4.44 9.82
CA VAL A 94 2.53 4.56 8.43
C VAL A 94 1.79 5.89 8.23
N GLU A 95 0.85 6.20 9.11
CA GLU A 95 0.08 7.45 9.07
C GLU A 95 1.00 8.66 9.24
N PHE A 96 1.91 8.60 10.20
CA PHE A 96 2.89 9.66 10.44
C PHE A 96 3.74 9.94 9.19
N CYS A 97 4.27 8.89 8.58
CA CYS A 97 5.08 9.03 7.37
C CYS A 97 4.26 9.59 6.21
N PHE A 98 3.02 9.13 6.06
CA PHE A 98 2.15 9.62 4.98
C PHE A 98 1.87 11.11 5.09
N ASN A 99 1.62 11.61 6.31
CA ASN A 99 1.31 13.01 6.54
C ASN A 99 2.46 13.95 6.21
N GLN A 100 3.69 13.44 6.08
CA GLN A 100 4.84 14.25 5.62
C GLN A 100 4.75 14.59 4.12
N TYR A 101 3.96 13.86 3.35
CA TYR A 101 3.88 14.01 1.89
C TYR A 101 2.62 14.72 1.44
N SER A 102 1.73 15.06 2.34
CA SER A 102 0.43 15.62 1.97
C SER A 102 0.22 16.98 2.59
N ALA A 103 -0.26 17.93 1.77
CA ALA A 103 -0.74 19.22 2.27
C ALA A 103 -2.11 19.10 2.94
N GLU A 104 -2.85 18.04 2.63
CA GLU A 104 -4.14 17.73 3.24
C GLU A 104 -3.97 16.73 4.37
N ASP A 105 -4.81 16.84 5.38
CA ASP A 105 -4.84 15.91 6.49
C ASP A 105 -5.36 14.55 6.00
N LYS A 106 -4.50 13.54 6.05
CA LYS A 106 -4.84 12.18 5.66
C LYS A 106 -5.26 11.38 6.88
N ARG A 107 -6.22 10.50 6.69
CA ARG A 107 -6.69 9.59 7.72
C ARG A 107 -6.50 8.15 7.27
N LEU A 108 -6.36 7.30 8.24
CA LEU A 108 -6.17 5.88 8.03
C LEU A 108 -7.51 5.16 8.28
N TYR A 109 -7.92 4.38 7.31
CA TYR A 109 -9.16 3.59 7.35
C TYR A 109 -8.81 2.12 7.26
N LEU A 110 -9.23 1.35 8.25
CA LEU A 110 -8.92 -0.07 8.35
C LEU A 110 -10.13 -0.89 7.91
N SER A 111 -9.90 -1.90 7.06
CA SER A 111 -10.98 -2.81 6.67
C SER A 111 -11.48 -3.60 7.88
N LYS A 112 -12.72 -4.08 7.81
CA LYS A 112 -13.33 -4.84 8.92
C LYS A 112 -12.58 -6.13 9.21
N GLU A 113 -12.04 -6.77 8.19
CA GLU A 113 -11.22 -7.98 8.33
C GLU A 113 -9.81 -7.68 8.81
N GLU A 114 -9.46 -6.41 8.95
CA GLU A 114 -8.12 -5.95 9.36
C GLU A 114 -6.99 -6.42 8.44
N THR A 115 -7.31 -6.64 7.16
CA THR A 115 -6.35 -7.09 6.15
C THR A 115 -5.85 -5.99 5.24
N THR A 116 -6.58 -4.88 5.17
CA THR A 116 -6.25 -3.75 4.28
C THR A 116 -6.39 -2.44 5.02
N VAL A 117 -5.41 -1.56 4.85
CA VAL A 117 -5.50 -0.19 5.33
C VAL A 117 -5.46 0.76 4.14
N MET A 118 -6.27 1.80 4.20
CA MET A 118 -6.30 2.86 3.20
C MET A 118 -5.94 4.19 3.84
N LEU A 119 -4.97 4.88 3.25
CA LEU A 119 -4.58 6.22 3.61
C LEU A 119 -5.16 7.17 2.57
N SER A 120 -6.11 8.00 2.98
CA SER A 120 -6.80 8.89 2.04
C SER A 120 -7.15 10.22 2.72
N PRO A 121 -7.56 11.24 1.94
CA PRO A 121 -8.11 12.45 2.52
C PRO A 121 -9.27 12.14 3.44
N LYS A 122 -9.47 12.98 4.44
CA LYS A 122 -10.58 12.82 5.38
C LYS A 122 -11.90 12.73 4.61
N LEU A 123 -12.61 11.62 4.79
CA LEU A 123 -13.87 11.39 4.10
C LEU A 123 -14.98 12.28 4.67
N THR A 124 -15.82 12.78 3.78
CA THR A 124 -17.06 13.48 4.18
C THR A 124 -18.02 12.49 4.81
N ALA A 125 -19.05 12.99 5.50
CA ALA A 125 -20.07 12.13 6.10
C ALA A 125 -20.75 11.24 5.07
N GLN A 126 -20.99 11.76 3.86
CA GLN A 126 -21.62 10.99 2.77
C GLN A 126 -20.69 9.89 2.26
N GLN A 127 -19.43 10.22 2.03
CA GLN A 127 -18.43 9.22 1.61
C GLN A 127 -18.25 8.13 2.66
N ARG A 128 -18.27 8.49 3.93
CA ARG A 128 -18.18 7.55 5.04
C ARG A 128 -19.34 6.56 5.06
N LYS A 129 -20.56 7.01 4.75
CA LYS A 129 -21.71 6.12 4.60
C LYS A 129 -21.48 5.06 3.54
N ASN A 130 -20.87 5.45 2.42
CA ASN A 130 -20.64 4.54 1.29
C ASN A 130 -19.59 3.46 1.59
N VAL A 131 -18.64 3.73 2.51
CA VAL A 131 -17.57 2.78 2.85
C VAL A 131 -17.72 2.14 4.21
N ASN A 132 -18.70 2.52 5.00
CA ASN A 132 -18.89 2.08 6.39
C ASN A 132 -19.02 0.57 6.58
N ASN A 133 -19.49 -0.14 5.55
CA ASN A 133 -19.63 -1.58 5.62
C ASN A 133 -18.31 -2.31 5.46
N GLU A 134 -17.29 -1.64 4.92
CA GLU A 134 -16.00 -2.25 4.58
C GLU A 134 -14.85 -1.67 5.40
N TYR A 135 -14.91 -0.39 5.76
CA TYR A 135 -13.83 0.32 6.43
C TYR A 135 -14.30 1.07 7.67
N ARG A 136 -13.41 1.24 8.63
CA ARG A 136 -13.60 2.06 9.81
C ARG A 136 -12.41 3.02 9.98
N SER A 137 -12.62 4.18 10.61
CA SER A 137 -11.50 5.06 11.01
C SER A 137 -10.63 4.33 12.02
N TYR A 138 -9.34 4.45 11.81
CA TYR A 138 -8.34 3.85 12.71
C TYR A 138 -8.08 4.69 13.97
#